data_38202886ff3a5d112adf45761e7327af
#
_entry.id   38202886ff3a5d112adf45761e7327af
#
_cell.length_a   1.000
_cell.length_b   1.000
_cell.length_c   1.000
_cell.angle_alpha   90.00
_cell.angle_beta   90.00
_cell.angle_gamma   90.00
#
_symmetry.space_group_name_H-M   'P 1'
#
loop_
_entity.id
_entity.type
_entity.pdbx_description
1 polymer ?
#
loop_
_entity_poly.entity_id
_entity_poly.type
_entity_poly.pdbx_seq_one_letter_code
_entity_poly.pdbx_strand_id
1 'polypeptide(L)'
;VDETSRLVEAALYIAGRPLTIHEIQQVTQIPTLKKVRECVQDLIDEYDNRSGALEIVRLPRQRFVLQLDPELSEHVGELAPQGLLSLGELKTLIYIALSQPILQSDVVVYRGSHSYKHIKVLESHGFIESTPAGRTKELTTTEMFADYFGFDYDTDKLKGQLRRMIKQIRIEQSELASAAEQ
;
A
#
# COMPACT_ATOMS: atom_id res chain seq x y z
N VAL A 1 6.27 -7.45 27.78
CA VAL A 1 5.70 -6.39 26.93
C VAL A 1 4.95 -5.43 27.82
N ASP A 2 5.32 -4.17 27.81
CA ASP A 2 4.70 -3.07 28.53
C ASP A 2 3.32 -2.76 27.91
N GLU A 3 2.38 -2.24 28.69
CA GLU A 3 1.04 -1.88 28.23
C GLU A 3 1.10 -0.89 27.04
N THR A 4 2.07 0.00 27.05
CA THR A 4 2.32 0.97 25.98
C THR A 4 2.68 0.29 24.66
N SER A 5 3.58 -0.70 24.70
CA SER A 5 3.96 -1.48 23.51
C SER A 5 2.78 -2.28 22.96
N ARG A 6 1.93 -2.85 23.83
CA ARG A 6 0.70 -3.54 23.41
C ARG A 6 -0.29 -2.61 22.71
N LEU A 7 -0.39 -1.35 23.13
CA LEU A 7 -1.23 -0.36 22.42
C LEU A 7 -0.68 -0.02 21.05
N VAL A 8 0.64 0.10 20.91
CA VAL A 8 1.29 0.32 19.61
C VAL A 8 1.07 -0.86 18.68
N GLU A 9 1.27 -2.09 19.17
CA GLU A 9 1.02 -3.32 18.42
C GLU A 9 -0.44 -3.38 17.93
N ALA A 10 -1.40 -3.12 18.83
CA ALA A 10 -2.82 -3.10 18.49
C ALA A 10 -3.16 -2.04 17.44
N ALA A 11 -2.54 -0.86 17.52
CA ALA A 11 -2.73 0.20 16.52
C ALA A 11 -2.22 -0.22 15.13
N LEU A 12 -1.03 -0.82 15.05
CA LEU A 12 -0.47 -1.33 13.80
C LEU A 12 -1.33 -2.46 13.22
N TYR A 13 -1.80 -3.38 14.07
CA TYR A 13 -2.66 -4.50 13.65
C TYR A 13 -3.98 -4.03 13.07
N ILE A 14 -4.71 -3.16 13.79
CA ILE A 14 -6.03 -2.69 13.36
C ILE A 14 -5.93 -1.79 12.13
N ALA A 15 -4.87 -1.00 12.01
CA ALA A 15 -4.70 -0.09 10.88
C ALA A 15 -4.62 -0.84 9.54
N GLY A 16 -3.97 -2.00 9.49
CA GLY A 16 -3.77 -2.76 8.25
C GLY A 16 -3.06 -1.98 7.13
N ARG A 17 -2.40 -0.88 7.49
CA ARG A 17 -1.65 0.02 6.59
C ARG A 17 -0.46 0.62 7.33
N PRO A 18 0.54 1.15 6.60
CA PRO A 18 1.62 1.89 7.24
C PRO A 18 1.12 3.08 8.06
N LEU A 19 1.58 3.19 9.31
CA LEU A 19 1.36 4.33 10.20
C LEU A 19 2.65 5.10 10.41
N THR A 20 2.52 6.44 10.49
CA THR A 20 3.59 7.32 10.94
C THR A 20 3.71 7.31 12.46
N ILE A 21 4.87 7.71 12.99
CA ILE A 21 5.06 7.89 14.44
C ILE A 21 4.03 8.87 15.04
N HIS A 22 3.64 9.91 14.29
CA HIS A 22 2.64 10.87 14.73
C HIS A 22 1.23 10.26 14.83
N GLU A 23 0.81 9.47 13.83
CA GLU A 23 -0.48 8.76 13.87
C GLU A 23 -0.52 7.77 15.03
N ILE A 24 0.56 7.00 15.24
CA ILE A 24 0.67 6.08 16.38
C ILE A 24 0.53 6.85 17.69
N GLN A 25 1.26 7.96 17.86
CA GLN A 25 1.14 8.80 19.06
C GLN A 25 -0.30 9.28 19.29
N GLN A 26 -0.93 9.79 18.24
CA GLN A 26 -2.28 10.34 18.31
C GLN A 26 -3.30 9.29 18.74
N VAL A 27 -3.22 8.08 18.20
CA VAL A 27 -4.17 7.00 18.52
C VAL A 27 -3.90 6.39 19.89
N THR A 28 -2.63 6.20 20.27
CA THR A 28 -2.24 5.54 21.52
C THR A 28 -2.18 6.50 22.69
N GLN A 29 -2.25 7.81 22.47
CA GLN A 29 -2.12 8.87 23.50
C GLN A 29 -0.80 8.80 24.29
N ILE A 30 0.26 8.21 23.69
CA ILE A 30 1.58 8.15 24.33
C ILE A 30 2.16 9.56 24.43
N PRO A 31 2.67 9.99 25.61
CA PRO A 31 2.98 11.40 25.87
C PRO A 31 4.03 12.01 24.94
N THR A 32 4.99 11.22 24.44
CA THR A 32 6.11 11.74 23.64
C THR A 32 6.42 10.88 22.41
N LEU A 33 6.79 11.53 21.30
CA LEU A 33 7.24 10.84 20.10
C LEU A 33 8.49 9.97 20.35
N LYS A 34 9.33 10.36 21.31
CA LYS A 34 10.50 9.58 21.71
C LYS A 34 10.06 8.21 22.26
N LYS A 35 9.09 8.21 23.18
CA LYS A 35 8.57 6.96 23.77
C LYS A 35 7.88 6.08 22.72
N VAL A 36 7.16 6.67 21.76
CA VAL A 36 6.57 5.92 20.64
C VAL A 36 7.66 5.22 19.83
N ARG A 37 8.75 5.93 19.49
CA ARG A 37 9.87 5.33 18.75
C ARG A 37 10.53 4.19 19.50
N GLU A 38 10.74 4.35 20.81
CA GLU A 38 11.28 3.30 21.67
C GLU A 38 10.37 2.08 21.65
N CYS A 39 9.07 2.24 21.88
CA CYS A 39 8.10 1.14 21.86
C CYS A 39 8.04 0.43 20.49
N VAL A 40 8.07 1.18 19.38
CA VAL A 40 8.10 0.59 18.03
C VAL A 40 9.39 -0.19 17.80
N GLN A 41 10.55 0.34 18.25
CA GLN A 41 11.81 -0.37 18.11
C GLN A 41 11.84 -1.65 18.95
N ASP A 42 11.41 -1.59 20.21
CA ASP A 42 11.31 -2.77 21.09
C ASP A 42 10.40 -3.85 20.49
N LEU A 43 9.29 -3.45 19.85
CA LEU A 43 8.41 -4.39 19.15
C LEU A 43 9.07 -5.00 17.90
N ILE A 44 9.78 -4.21 17.11
CA ILE A 44 10.53 -4.75 15.95
C ILE A 44 11.50 -5.82 16.43
N ASP A 45 12.30 -5.50 17.44
CA ASP A 45 13.29 -6.41 18.00
C ASP A 45 12.64 -7.70 18.59
N GLU A 46 11.45 -7.56 19.21
CA GLU A 46 10.67 -8.71 19.71
C GLU A 46 10.16 -9.59 18.57
N TYR A 47 9.58 -8.97 17.50
CA TYR A 47 9.06 -9.72 16.37
C TYR A 47 10.15 -10.44 15.58
N ASP A 48 11.31 -9.80 15.41
CA ASP A 48 12.49 -10.41 14.77
C ASP A 48 13.03 -11.60 15.57
N ASN A 49 13.05 -11.50 16.90
CA ASN A 49 13.57 -12.55 17.76
C ASN A 49 12.63 -13.77 17.91
N ARG A 50 11.33 -13.60 17.78
CA ARG A 50 10.37 -14.70 17.99
C ARG A 50 10.16 -15.59 16.76
N SER A 51 10.72 -15.24 15.60
CA SER A 51 10.59 -16.00 14.34
C SER A 51 9.14 -16.42 14.03
N GLY A 52 8.20 -15.49 14.22
CA GLY A 52 6.77 -15.72 13.99
C GLY A 52 6.37 -15.47 12.53
N ALA A 53 5.07 -15.62 12.25
CA ALA A 53 4.51 -15.37 10.92
C ALA A 53 4.29 -13.88 10.61
N LEU A 54 4.38 -13.01 11.61
CA LEU A 54 4.17 -11.57 11.45
C LEU A 54 5.48 -10.83 11.70
N GLU A 55 5.70 -9.76 10.95
CA GLU A 55 6.83 -8.85 11.09
C GLU A 55 6.39 -7.40 11.15
N ILE A 56 7.20 -6.54 11.77
CA ILE A 56 7.00 -5.09 11.74
C ILE A 56 8.05 -4.46 10.84
N VAL A 57 7.62 -4.00 9.67
CA VAL A 57 8.51 -3.40 8.67
C VAL A 57 8.58 -1.90 8.82
N ARG A 58 9.82 -1.38 8.82
CA ARG A 58 10.10 0.05 8.73
C ARG A 58 10.14 0.49 7.28
N LEU A 59 9.25 1.39 6.90
CA LEU A 59 9.16 2.00 5.58
C LEU A 59 9.79 3.41 5.56
N PRO A 60 10.06 3.99 4.38
CA PRO A 60 10.52 5.37 4.26
C PRO A 60 9.64 6.35 5.05
N ARG A 61 10.24 7.49 5.48
CA ARG A 61 9.60 8.55 6.28
C ARG A 61 9.10 8.09 7.65
N GLN A 62 9.78 7.14 8.28
CA GLN A 62 9.44 6.62 9.61
C GLN A 62 7.99 6.12 9.70
N ARG A 63 7.55 5.39 8.70
CA ARG A 63 6.30 4.64 8.70
C ARG A 63 6.56 3.20 9.10
N PHE A 64 5.59 2.60 9.77
CA PHE A 64 5.69 1.23 10.26
C PHE A 64 4.41 0.48 9.92
N VAL A 65 4.54 -0.77 9.55
CA VAL A 65 3.41 -1.65 9.23
C VAL A 65 3.66 -3.01 9.85
N LEU A 66 2.62 -3.58 10.46
CA LEU A 66 2.58 -4.97 10.86
C LEU A 66 2.01 -5.77 9.70
N GLN A 67 2.74 -6.73 9.20
CA GLN A 67 2.37 -7.54 8.06
C GLN A 67 2.75 -9.00 8.24
N LEU A 68 2.24 -9.85 7.36
CA LEU A 68 2.67 -11.23 7.25
C LEU A 68 4.04 -11.28 6.57
N ASP A 69 4.90 -12.20 7.03
CA ASP A 69 6.17 -12.51 6.38
C ASP A 69 5.93 -12.81 4.89
N PRO A 70 6.64 -12.12 3.96
CA PRO A 70 6.47 -12.31 2.52
C PRO A 70 6.61 -13.77 2.06
N GLU A 71 7.52 -14.54 2.66
CA GLU A 71 7.71 -15.96 2.32
C GLU A 71 6.47 -16.80 2.67
N LEU A 72 5.79 -16.48 3.76
CA LEU A 72 4.56 -17.15 4.17
C LEU A 72 3.33 -16.65 3.40
N SER A 73 3.36 -15.42 2.92
CA SER A 73 2.26 -14.82 2.15
C SER A 73 1.93 -15.62 0.89
N GLU A 74 2.94 -16.18 0.22
CA GLU A 74 2.74 -17.00 -0.98
C GLU A 74 1.94 -18.27 -0.68
N HIS A 75 2.12 -18.85 0.51
CA HIS A 75 1.46 -20.11 0.89
C HIS A 75 0.01 -19.94 1.34
N VAL A 76 -0.33 -18.79 1.91
CA VAL A 76 -1.66 -18.54 2.49
C VAL A 76 -2.46 -17.48 1.74
N GLY A 77 -1.91 -16.93 0.66
CA GLY A 77 -2.51 -15.83 -0.11
C GLY A 77 -3.92 -16.11 -0.63
N GLU A 78 -4.25 -17.37 -0.90
CA GLU A 78 -5.60 -17.79 -1.32
C GLU A 78 -6.67 -17.59 -0.22
N LEU A 79 -6.24 -17.56 1.05
CA LEU A 79 -7.10 -17.32 2.21
C LEU A 79 -7.29 -15.83 2.52
N ALA A 80 -6.49 -14.98 1.88
CA ALA A 80 -6.62 -13.54 2.08
C ALA A 80 -8.03 -13.10 1.67
N PRO A 81 -8.72 -12.27 2.49
CA PRO A 81 -9.96 -11.64 2.06
C PRO A 81 -9.72 -11.01 0.70
N GLN A 82 -10.67 -11.14 -0.22
CA GLN A 82 -10.56 -10.49 -1.52
C GLN A 82 -10.14 -9.05 -1.27
N GLY A 83 -8.99 -8.64 -1.83
CA GLY A 83 -8.41 -7.33 -1.57
C GLY A 83 -9.44 -6.23 -1.81
N LEU A 84 -9.24 -5.06 -1.22
CA LEU A 84 -10.13 -3.88 -1.34
C LEU A 84 -10.50 -3.55 -2.80
N LEU A 85 -9.68 -4.01 -3.74
CA LEU A 85 -9.83 -3.77 -5.17
C LEU A 85 -9.83 -5.09 -5.94
N SER A 86 -10.75 -5.20 -6.88
CA SER A 86 -10.70 -6.25 -7.90
C SER A 86 -9.47 -6.05 -8.82
N LEU A 87 -9.08 -7.10 -9.53
CA LEU A 87 -7.97 -7.03 -10.49
C LEU A 87 -8.20 -5.95 -11.58
N GLY A 88 -9.46 -5.72 -11.98
CA GLY A 88 -9.84 -4.68 -12.93
C GLY A 88 -9.61 -3.28 -12.38
N GLU A 89 -10.00 -3.03 -11.14
CA GLU A 89 -9.80 -1.77 -10.41
C GLU A 89 -8.32 -1.51 -10.15
N LEU A 90 -7.57 -2.53 -9.70
CA LEU A 90 -6.13 -2.42 -9.49
C LEU A 90 -5.39 -2.06 -10.77
N LYS A 91 -5.69 -2.71 -11.90
CA LYS A 91 -5.11 -2.36 -13.21
C LYS A 91 -5.46 -0.93 -13.64
N THR A 92 -6.66 -0.44 -13.31
CA THR A 92 -7.06 0.93 -13.60
C THR A 92 -6.31 1.93 -12.70
N LEU A 93 -6.16 1.62 -11.42
CA LEU A 93 -5.40 2.42 -10.46
C LEU A 93 -3.92 2.56 -10.88
N ILE A 94 -3.28 1.45 -11.23
CA ILE A 94 -1.89 1.44 -11.71
C ILE A 94 -1.74 2.30 -12.97
N TYR A 95 -2.69 2.22 -13.90
CA TYR A 95 -2.67 3.03 -15.11
C TYR A 95 -2.77 4.53 -14.79
N ILE A 96 -3.69 4.91 -13.92
CA ILE A 96 -3.82 6.31 -13.43
C ILE A 96 -2.52 6.75 -12.75
N ALA A 97 -1.99 5.96 -11.82
CA ALA A 97 -0.78 6.30 -11.07
C ALA A 97 0.46 6.51 -11.96
N LEU A 98 0.59 5.73 -13.04
CA LEU A 98 1.70 5.89 -14.00
C LEU A 98 1.51 7.09 -14.94
N SER A 99 0.26 7.44 -15.26
CA SER A 99 -0.06 8.44 -16.27
C SER A 99 -0.49 9.78 -15.70
N GLN A 100 -0.70 9.88 -14.39
CA GLN A 100 -1.18 11.08 -13.69
C GLN A 100 -0.30 12.31 -13.90
N PRO A 101 -0.86 13.53 -13.95
CA PRO A 101 -2.30 13.79 -14.01
C PRO A 101 -2.89 13.33 -15.36
N ILE A 102 -4.05 12.69 -15.35
CA ILE A 102 -4.67 12.12 -16.57
C ILE A 102 -6.18 12.42 -16.62
N LEU A 103 -6.69 12.69 -17.81
CA LEU A 103 -8.13 12.91 -17.99
C LEU A 103 -8.89 11.56 -17.86
N GLN A 104 -10.03 11.62 -17.19
CA GLN A 104 -10.94 10.47 -17.08
C GLN A 104 -11.36 9.92 -18.45
N SER A 105 -11.56 10.82 -19.43
CA SER A 105 -11.82 10.43 -20.82
C SER A 105 -10.73 9.54 -21.40
N ASP A 106 -9.47 9.84 -21.13
CA ASP A 106 -8.33 9.09 -21.67
C ASP A 106 -8.20 7.72 -20.99
N VAL A 107 -8.50 7.67 -19.69
CA VAL A 107 -8.60 6.39 -18.97
C VAL A 107 -9.68 5.51 -19.59
N VAL A 108 -10.84 6.09 -19.90
CA VAL A 108 -11.96 5.36 -20.51
C VAL A 108 -11.62 4.89 -21.94
N VAL A 109 -10.94 5.72 -22.72
CA VAL A 109 -10.48 5.33 -24.08
C VAL A 109 -9.53 4.14 -24.01
N TYR A 110 -8.58 4.14 -23.07
CA TYR A 110 -7.58 3.09 -22.96
C TYR A 110 -8.10 1.81 -22.27
N ARG A 111 -8.90 1.96 -21.21
CA ARG A 111 -9.35 0.86 -20.34
C ARG A 111 -10.77 0.36 -20.63
N GLY A 112 -11.51 1.08 -21.48
CA GLY A 112 -12.91 0.79 -21.79
C GLY A 112 -13.91 1.40 -20.79
N SER A 113 -15.20 1.31 -21.13
CA SER A 113 -16.30 1.92 -20.37
C SER A 113 -16.44 1.42 -18.93
N HIS A 114 -16.00 0.20 -18.63
CA HIS A 114 -16.00 -0.34 -17.27
C HIS A 114 -15.16 0.50 -16.29
N SER A 115 -14.17 1.25 -16.80
CA SER A 115 -13.34 2.11 -15.98
C SER A 115 -14.10 3.23 -15.27
N TYR A 116 -15.27 3.64 -15.73
CA TYR A 116 -16.12 4.56 -14.96
C TYR A 116 -16.52 4.02 -13.59
N LYS A 117 -16.83 2.71 -13.52
CA LYS A 117 -17.15 2.05 -12.25
C LYS A 117 -15.88 1.93 -11.38
N HIS A 118 -14.76 1.54 -11.98
CA HIS A 118 -13.49 1.43 -11.27
C HIS A 118 -13.08 2.77 -10.65
N ILE A 119 -13.16 3.87 -11.41
CA ILE A 119 -12.83 5.21 -10.92
C ILE A 119 -13.70 5.58 -9.71
N LYS A 120 -15.00 5.32 -9.74
CA LYS A 120 -15.88 5.58 -8.59
C LYS A 120 -15.48 4.78 -7.35
N VAL A 121 -15.12 3.51 -7.52
CA VAL A 121 -14.65 2.65 -6.42
C VAL A 121 -13.33 3.19 -5.89
N LEU A 122 -12.38 3.54 -6.75
CA LEU A 122 -11.09 4.10 -6.36
C LEU A 122 -11.22 5.45 -5.64
N GLU A 123 -12.14 6.32 -6.07
CA GLU A 123 -12.49 7.56 -5.37
C GLU A 123 -13.11 7.27 -4.00
N SER A 124 -14.04 6.31 -3.89
CA SER A 124 -14.70 5.96 -2.63
C SER A 124 -13.75 5.37 -1.60
N HIS A 125 -12.69 4.68 -2.04
CA HIS A 125 -11.61 4.20 -1.17
C HIS A 125 -10.55 5.26 -0.90
N GLY A 126 -10.66 6.44 -1.52
CA GLY A 126 -9.71 7.52 -1.32
C GLY A 126 -8.34 7.31 -1.97
N PHE A 127 -8.19 6.35 -2.91
CA PHE A 127 -6.93 6.11 -3.61
C PHE A 127 -6.64 7.10 -4.72
N ILE A 128 -7.68 7.68 -5.29
CA ILE A 128 -7.58 8.74 -6.30
C ILE A 128 -8.50 9.89 -5.93
N GLU A 129 -8.17 11.06 -6.43
CA GLU A 129 -9.01 12.24 -6.41
C GLU A 129 -9.23 12.76 -7.82
N SER A 130 -10.33 13.48 -8.02
CA SER A 130 -10.66 14.07 -9.31
C SER A 130 -10.93 15.56 -9.19
N THR A 131 -10.38 16.33 -10.13
CA THR A 131 -10.64 17.77 -10.27
C THR A 131 -11.36 18.05 -11.58
N PRO A 132 -12.30 19.00 -11.63
CA PRO A 132 -12.98 19.36 -12.87
C PRO A 132 -11.99 19.86 -13.94
N ALA A 133 -12.07 19.31 -15.16
CA ALA A 133 -11.25 19.69 -16.30
C ALA A 133 -12.13 19.82 -17.57
N GLY A 134 -12.77 20.96 -17.73
CA GLY A 134 -13.70 21.21 -18.82
C GLY A 134 -14.94 20.31 -18.77
N ARG A 135 -15.11 19.44 -19.78
CA ARG A 135 -16.24 18.48 -19.86
C ARG A 135 -15.92 17.13 -19.19
N THR A 136 -14.73 16.96 -18.70
CA THR A 136 -14.24 15.74 -18.05
C THR A 136 -13.64 16.08 -16.68
N LYS A 137 -12.98 15.11 -16.04
CA LYS A 137 -12.24 15.26 -14.80
C LYS A 137 -10.79 14.89 -15.03
N GLU A 138 -9.87 15.54 -14.34
CA GLU A 138 -8.49 15.14 -14.22
C GLU A 138 -8.33 14.29 -12.95
N LEU A 139 -7.60 13.20 -13.08
CA LEU A 139 -7.41 12.20 -12.02
C LEU A 139 -5.96 12.19 -11.56
N THR A 140 -5.78 12.14 -10.24
CA THR A 140 -4.48 11.96 -9.57
C THR A 140 -4.61 10.97 -8.43
N THR A 141 -3.49 10.33 -8.03
CA THR A 141 -3.44 9.50 -6.83
C THR A 141 -3.29 10.36 -5.59
N THR A 142 -3.81 9.90 -4.48
CA THR A 142 -3.77 10.58 -3.18
C THR A 142 -2.58 10.13 -2.33
N GLU A 143 -2.34 10.82 -1.21
CA GLU A 143 -1.39 10.35 -0.19
C GLU A 143 -1.80 9.00 0.39
N MET A 144 -3.11 8.72 0.53
CA MET A 144 -3.62 7.44 0.99
C MET A 144 -3.19 6.28 0.06
N PHE A 145 -3.16 6.50 -1.26
CA PHE A 145 -2.61 5.52 -2.19
C PHE A 145 -1.13 5.23 -1.89
N ALA A 146 -0.34 6.29 -1.73
CA ALA A 146 1.08 6.14 -1.41
C ALA A 146 1.30 5.43 -0.07
N ASP A 147 0.49 5.76 0.94
CA ASP A 147 0.55 5.13 2.27
C ASP A 147 0.16 3.66 2.24
N TYR A 148 -0.94 3.34 1.57
CA TYR A 148 -1.46 1.98 1.52
C TYR A 148 -0.53 1.02 0.79
N PHE A 149 0.05 1.46 -0.33
CA PHE A 149 0.94 0.64 -1.15
C PHE A 149 2.44 0.84 -0.87
N GLY A 150 2.80 1.67 0.09
CA GLY A 150 4.19 1.91 0.48
C GLY A 150 5.02 2.71 -0.54
N PHE A 151 4.37 3.55 -1.37
CA PHE A 151 5.04 4.40 -2.34
C PHE A 151 5.50 5.74 -1.77
N ASP A 152 6.38 6.44 -2.49
CA ASP A 152 6.75 7.82 -2.19
C ASP A 152 5.60 8.78 -2.54
N TYR A 153 5.48 9.89 -1.81
CA TYR A 153 4.50 10.94 -2.11
C TYR A 153 4.89 11.80 -3.32
N ASP A 154 6.17 11.81 -3.65
CA ASP A 154 6.64 12.45 -4.88
C ASP A 154 6.22 11.64 -6.10
N THR A 155 5.48 12.27 -7.01
CA THR A 155 4.88 11.60 -8.17
C THR A 155 5.91 10.94 -9.09
N ASP A 156 7.07 11.56 -9.30
CA ASP A 156 8.09 11.00 -10.18
C ASP A 156 8.78 9.79 -9.55
N LYS A 157 9.05 9.85 -8.26
CA LYS A 157 9.58 8.72 -7.50
C LYS A 157 8.58 7.57 -7.43
N LEU A 158 7.31 7.87 -7.17
CA LEU A 158 6.21 6.90 -7.18
C LEU A 158 6.14 6.18 -8.52
N LYS A 159 6.12 6.91 -9.63
CA LYS A 159 6.14 6.33 -10.99
C LYS A 159 7.37 5.47 -11.23
N GLY A 160 8.51 5.90 -10.73
CA GLY A 160 9.76 5.13 -10.80
C GLY A 160 9.69 3.82 -10.00
N GLN A 161 9.13 3.84 -8.80
CA GLN A 161 8.92 2.67 -7.95
C GLN A 161 7.95 1.68 -8.62
N LEU A 162 6.80 2.16 -9.11
CA LEU A 162 5.81 1.34 -9.83
C LEU A 162 6.40 0.65 -11.06
N ARG A 163 7.16 1.38 -11.88
CA ARG A 163 7.80 0.80 -13.09
C ARG A 163 8.79 -0.30 -12.73
N ARG A 164 9.57 -0.13 -11.65
CA ARG A 164 10.51 -1.16 -11.18
C ARG A 164 9.76 -2.41 -10.71
N MET A 165 8.72 -2.23 -9.89
CA MET A 165 7.90 -3.34 -9.38
C MET A 165 7.25 -4.13 -10.53
N ILE A 166 6.64 -3.46 -11.51
CA ILE A 166 6.03 -4.11 -12.67
C ILE A 166 7.07 -4.87 -13.50
N LYS A 167 8.28 -4.31 -13.66
CA LYS A 167 9.37 -4.98 -14.38
C LYS A 167 9.81 -6.25 -13.65
N GLN A 168 9.92 -6.21 -12.33
CA GLN A 168 10.31 -7.36 -11.50
C GLN A 168 9.28 -8.48 -11.59
N ILE A 169 7.99 -8.18 -11.40
CA ILE A 169 6.90 -9.16 -11.53
C ILE A 169 6.92 -9.82 -12.92
N ARG A 170 7.19 -9.06 -13.98
CA ARG A 170 7.24 -9.60 -15.35
C ARG A 170 8.42 -10.55 -15.56
N ILE A 171 9.57 -10.29 -14.91
CA ILE A 171 10.74 -11.17 -14.95
C ILE A 171 10.42 -12.47 -14.21
N GLU A 172 9.93 -12.41 -13.00
CA GLU A 172 9.56 -13.56 -12.18
C GLU A 172 8.53 -14.45 -12.88
N GLN A 173 7.50 -13.85 -13.50
CA GLN A 173 6.51 -14.61 -14.28
C GLN A 173 7.11 -15.30 -15.50
N SER A 174 8.10 -14.69 -16.17
CA SER A 174 8.78 -15.31 -17.32
C SER A 174 9.70 -16.45 -16.90
N GLU A 175 10.34 -16.33 -15.74
CA GLU A 175 11.19 -17.39 -15.17
C GLU A 175 10.36 -18.60 -14.71
N LEU A 176 9.23 -18.35 -14.04
CA LEU A 176 8.29 -19.41 -13.65
C LEU A 176 7.69 -20.13 -14.85
N ALA A 177 7.33 -19.40 -15.90
CA ALA A 177 6.82 -20.02 -17.14
C ALA A 177 7.87 -20.91 -17.81
N SER A 178 9.13 -20.47 -17.84
CA SER A 178 10.23 -21.26 -18.42
C SER A 178 10.62 -22.48 -17.57
N ALA A 179 10.42 -22.42 -16.25
CA ALA A 179 10.65 -23.54 -15.34
C ALA A 179 9.54 -24.60 -15.41
N ALA A 180 8.30 -24.20 -15.75
CA ALA A 180 7.16 -25.10 -15.89
C ALA A 180 7.15 -25.90 -17.21
N GLU A 181 7.97 -25.51 -18.19
CA GLU A 181 8.11 -26.19 -19.49
C GLU A 181 9.28 -27.21 -19.53
N GLN A 182 10.01 -27.39 -18.40
CA GLN A 182 11.07 -28.38 -18.22
C GLN A 182 10.63 -29.56 -17.35
#